data_67bde181967912663eac777f947ad5f5
#
_entry.id   67bde181967912663eac777f947ad5f5
#
_cell.length_a   1.000
_cell.length_b   1.000
_cell.length_c   1.000
_cell.angle_alpha   90.00
_cell.angle_beta   90.00
_cell.angle_gamma   90.00
#
_symmetry.space_group_name_H-M   'P 1'
#
loop_
_entity.id
_entity.type
_entity.pdbx_description
1 polymer ?
#
loop_
_entity_poly.entity_id
_entity_poly.type
_entity_poly.pdbx_seq_one_letter_code
_entity_poly.pdbx_strand_id
1 'polypeptide(L)'
;MAIKQYSLKNDGAKQLSPAFRVREFRCRDGTDTILIDEGLVVLLQCIREHFGKPVTITSGYRTASHNTKVGGSKSSQHLLGRAADIQVQDTDPLAVAAYAESLMPGWGGVGRYPIKAGRAKGWVHVDTRPNKSRWTL
;
A
#
# COMPACT_ATOMS: atom_id res chain seq x y z
N MET A 1 -12.58 -4.30 -10.02
CA MET A 1 -12.58 -2.97 -9.41
C MET A 1 -11.68 -2.03 -10.19
N ALA A 2 -11.99 -0.75 -10.19
CA ALA A 2 -11.35 0.21 -11.05
C ALA A 2 -10.31 1.06 -10.32
N ILE A 3 -9.33 1.55 -11.09
CA ILE A 3 -8.40 2.57 -10.62
C ILE A 3 -9.07 3.92 -10.84
N LYS A 4 -9.17 4.72 -9.77
CA LYS A 4 -9.76 6.06 -9.82
C LYS A 4 -8.71 7.12 -9.59
N GLN A 5 -8.92 8.29 -10.21
CA GLN A 5 -8.05 9.44 -10.05
C GLN A 5 -8.69 10.46 -9.11
N TYR A 6 -7.88 10.96 -8.20
CA TYR A 6 -8.27 11.98 -7.23
C TYR A 6 -7.29 13.15 -7.24
N SER A 7 -7.74 14.27 -6.65
CA SER A 7 -6.91 15.44 -6.40
C SER A 7 -6.62 15.52 -4.90
N LEU A 8 -5.35 15.62 -4.53
CA LEU A 8 -4.97 15.80 -3.12
C LEU A 8 -5.61 17.07 -2.53
N LYS A 9 -5.56 18.16 -3.29
CA LYS A 9 -6.11 19.45 -2.87
C LYS A 9 -7.62 19.39 -2.67
N ASN A 10 -8.35 18.81 -3.63
CA ASN A 10 -9.81 18.84 -3.64
C ASN A 10 -10.43 17.65 -2.91
N ASP A 11 -9.80 16.49 -2.96
CA ASP A 11 -10.38 15.22 -2.49
C ASP A 11 -9.65 14.62 -1.29
N GLY A 12 -8.57 15.24 -0.81
CA GLY A 12 -7.70 14.64 0.21
C GLY A 12 -8.42 14.19 1.47
N ALA A 13 -9.44 14.91 1.90
CA ALA A 13 -10.23 14.57 3.09
C ALA A 13 -11.33 13.55 2.83
N LYS A 14 -11.55 13.15 1.56
CA LYS A 14 -12.62 12.22 1.19
C LYS A 14 -12.37 10.84 1.79
N GLN A 15 -13.41 10.29 2.43
CA GLN A 15 -13.39 8.96 3.00
C GLN A 15 -13.59 7.91 1.90
N LEU A 16 -12.69 6.93 1.79
CA LEU A 16 -12.80 5.82 0.83
C LEU A 16 -13.36 4.56 1.49
N SER A 17 -13.04 4.38 2.76
CA SER A 17 -13.53 3.29 3.60
C SER A 17 -13.53 3.78 5.04
N PRO A 18 -14.08 3.04 6.01
CA PRO A 18 -14.12 3.49 7.40
C PRO A 18 -12.77 3.93 7.97
N ALA A 19 -11.65 3.34 7.53
CA ALA A 19 -10.33 3.63 8.08
C ALA A 19 -9.42 4.43 7.16
N PHE A 20 -9.77 4.63 5.88
CA PHE A 20 -8.84 5.23 4.92
C PHE A 20 -9.43 6.40 4.14
N ARG A 21 -8.61 7.46 4.01
CA ARG A 21 -8.93 8.65 3.22
C ARG A 21 -8.00 8.78 2.02
N VAL A 22 -8.44 9.51 1.02
CA VAL A 22 -7.68 9.75 -0.22
C VAL A 22 -6.25 10.20 0.07
N ARG A 23 -6.04 11.18 0.96
CA ARG A 23 -4.71 11.74 1.23
C ARG A 23 -3.68 10.73 1.74
N GLU A 24 -4.11 9.62 2.32
CA GLU A 24 -3.19 8.59 2.82
C GLU A 24 -2.45 7.89 1.69
N PHE A 25 -3.00 7.92 0.48
CA PHE A 25 -2.45 7.29 -0.72
C PHE A 25 -1.60 8.23 -1.58
N ARG A 26 -1.41 9.48 -1.15
CA ARG A 26 -0.70 10.51 -1.93
C ARG A 26 0.73 10.15 -2.26
N CYS A 27 1.23 10.64 -3.39
CA CYS A 27 2.65 10.58 -3.69
C CYS A 27 3.41 11.50 -2.72
N ARG A 28 4.50 11.01 -2.18
CA ARG A 28 5.28 11.74 -1.15
C ARG A 28 6.09 12.92 -1.71
N ASP A 29 6.06 13.13 -3.01
CA ASP A 29 6.63 14.32 -3.65
C ASP A 29 5.67 15.53 -3.63
N GLY A 30 4.45 15.35 -3.14
CA GLY A 30 3.45 16.41 -3.06
C GLY A 30 2.60 16.59 -4.32
N THR A 31 2.73 15.73 -5.31
CA THR A 31 1.92 15.78 -6.52
C THR A 31 0.43 15.71 -6.18
N ASP A 32 -0.37 16.56 -6.85
CA ASP A 32 -1.81 16.62 -6.59
C ASP A 32 -2.57 15.38 -7.07
N THR A 33 -2.19 14.82 -8.21
CA THR A 33 -2.83 13.60 -8.74
C THR A 33 -2.53 12.40 -7.85
N ILE A 34 -3.57 11.64 -7.54
CA ILE A 34 -3.47 10.38 -6.78
C ILE A 34 -4.29 9.32 -7.52
N LEU A 35 -3.63 8.24 -7.95
CA LEU A 35 -4.32 7.07 -8.48
C LEU A 35 -4.53 6.07 -7.37
N ILE A 36 -5.75 5.54 -7.23
CA ILE A 36 -6.10 4.57 -6.20
C ILE A 36 -6.98 3.48 -6.78
N ASP A 37 -6.53 2.24 -6.68
CA ASP A 37 -7.33 1.07 -7.03
C ASP A 37 -8.33 0.80 -5.90
N GLU A 38 -9.60 0.67 -6.26
CA GLU A 38 -10.67 0.34 -5.30
C GLU A 38 -10.40 -0.98 -4.58
N GLY A 39 -9.84 -1.96 -5.28
CA GLY A 39 -9.47 -3.24 -4.69
C GLY A 39 -8.41 -3.13 -3.61
N LEU A 40 -7.46 -2.20 -3.77
CA LEU A 40 -6.44 -1.93 -2.76
C LEU A 40 -7.08 -1.39 -1.48
N VAL A 41 -8.05 -0.50 -1.59
CA VAL A 41 -8.75 0.05 -0.42
C VAL A 41 -9.48 -1.06 0.36
N VAL A 42 -10.17 -1.95 -0.36
CA VAL A 42 -10.85 -3.10 0.27
C VAL A 42 -9.85 -3.99 1.01
N LEU A 43 -8.72 -4.30 0.37
CA LEU A 43 -7.65 -5.11 0.95
C LEU A 43 -7.12 -4.49 2.25
N LEU A 44 -6.81 -3.20 2.22
CA LEU A 44 -6.29 -2.47 3.39
C LEU A 44 -7.32 -2.39 4.51
N GLN A 45 -8.60 -2.19 4.18
CA GLN A 45 -9.68 -2.17 5.16
C GLN A 45 -9.82 -3.53 5.86
N CYS A 46 -9.72 -4.63 5.13
CA CYS A 46 -9.71 -5.97 5.70
C CYS A 46 -8.55 -6.16 6.69
N ILE A 47 -7.36 -5.70 6.33
CA ILE A 47 -6.19 -5.76 7.21
C ILE A 47 -6.44 -4.94 8.49
N ARG A 48 -6.97 -3.74 8.35
CA ARG A 48 -7.30 -2.86 9.47
C ARG A 48 -8.26 -3.53 10.45
N GLU A 49 -9.31 -4.15 9.92
CA GLU A 49 -10.32 -4.80 10.76
C GLU A 49 -9.79 -6.06 11.43
N HIS A 50 -9.00 -6.85 10.71
CA HIS A 50 -8.43 -8.11 11.26
C HIS A 50 -7.54 -7.85 12.47
N PHE A 51 -6.63 -6.90 12.39
CA PHE A 51 -5.69 -6.62 13.48
C PHE A 51 -6.26 -5.67 14.53
N GLY A 52 -7.31 -4.91 14.20
CA GLY A 52 -7.92 -3.96 15.12
C GLY A 52 -6.99 -2.83 15.55
N LYS A 53 -5.96 -2.52 14.76
CA LYS A 53 -4.92 -1.54 15.04
C LYS A 53 -4.78 -0.56 13.89
N PRO A 54 -4.33 0.68 14.15
CA PRO A 54 -4.06 1.65 13.08
C PRO A 54 -3.10 1.10 12.03
N VAL A 55 -3.44 1.31 10.76
CA VAL A 55 -2.60 0.98 9.60
C VAL A 55 -2.09 2.27 9.01
N THR A 56 -0.76 2.41 8.92
CA THR A 56 -0.11 3.57 8.30
C THR A 56 0.37 3.19 6.92
N ILE A 57 -0.04 3.97 5.91
CA ILE A 57 0.51 3.86 4.55
C ILE A 57 1.76 4.73 4.49
N THR A 58 2.92 4.11 4.34
CA THR A 58 4.19 4.84 4.24
C THR A 58 4.52 5.22 2.80
N SER A 59 4.01 4.48 1.83
CA SER A 59 4.13 4.78 0.41
C SER A 59 2.91 4.24 -0.32
N GLY A 60 2.18 5.13 -0.99
CA GLY A 60 1.03 4.79 -1.82
C GLY A 60 1.33 4.99 -3.29
N TYR A 61 0.53 5.81 -3.98
CA TYR A 61 0.78 6.17 -5.36
C TYR A 61 2.15 6.83 -5.53
N ARG A 62 2.83 6.53 -6.63
CA ARG A 62 4.09 7.18 -7.02
C ARG A 62 4.02 7.68 -8.44
N THR A 63 4.47 8.92 -8.66
CA THR A 63 4.80 9.40 -9.99
C THR A 63 6.06 8.68 -10.50
N ALA A 64 6.28 8.66 -11.80
CA ALA A 64 7.47 8.03 -12.38
C ALA A 64 8.76 8.66 -11.83
N SER A 65 8.81 9.98 -11.71
CA SER A 65 9.99 10.69 -11.18
C SER A 65 10.26 10.36 -9.71
N HIS A 66 9.22 10.32 -8.88
CA HIS A 66 9.38 9.95 -7.47
C HIS A 66 9.79 8.49 -7.32
N ASN A 67 9.22 7.59 -8.12
CA ASN A 67 9.57 6.18 -8.13
C ASN A 67 11.06 5.98 -8.44
N THR A 68 11.59 6.68 -9.43
CA THR A 68 13.01 6.65 -9.76
C THR A 68 13.87 7.16 -8.59
N LYS A 69 13.46 8.27 -7.98
CA LYS A 69 14.17 8.89 -6.85
C LYS A 69 14.29 7.96 -5.66
N VAL A 70 13.26 7.18 -5.35
CA VAL A 70 13.28 6.24 -4.21
C VAL A 70 13.79 4.84 -4.58
N GLY A 71 14.27 4.66 -5.80
CA GLY A 71 14.84 3.39 -6.24
C GLY A 71 13.83 2.30 -6.54
N GLY A 72 12.59 2.67 -6.87
CA GLY A 72 11.54 1.71 -7.23
C GLY A 72 11.78 1.06 -8.58
N SER A 73 11.22 -0.13 -8.77
CA SER A 73 11.23 -0.83 -10.06
C SER A 73 10.53 -0.01 -11.14
N LYS A 74 11.02 -0.06 -12.38
CA LYS A 74 10.36 0.61 -13.52
C LYS A 74 8.93 0.12 -13.76
N SER A 75 8.60 -1.10 -13.35
CA SER A 75 7.27 -1.69 -13.45
C SER A 75 6.53 -1.73 -12.11
N SER A 76 6.90 -0.87 -11.17
CA SER A 76 6.30 -0.84 -9.84
C SER A 76 4.78 -0.65 -9.89
N GLN A 77 4.05 -1.43 -9.10
CA GLN A 77 2.60 -1.31 -8.97
C GLN A 77 2.18 0.00 -8.30
N HIS A 78 3.09 0.65 -7.56
CA HIS A 78 2.85 2.00 -7.01
C HIS A 78 2.55 3.03 -8.11
N LEU A 79 3.14 2.88 -9.29
CA LEU A 79 2.91 3.77 -10.44
C LEU A 79 1.46 3.71 -10.94
N LEU A 80 0.78 2.60 -10.72
CA LEU A 80 -0.58 2.37 -11.19
C LEU A 80 -1.64 2.65 -10.13
N GLY A 81 -1.23 3.02 -8.92
CA GLY A 81 -2.16 3.18 -7.80
C GLY A 81 -2.65 1.86 -7.23
N ARG A 82 -1.97 0.75 -7.50
CA ARG A 82 -2.35 -0.60 -7.06
C ARG A 82 -1.60 -1.08 -5.83
N ALA A 83 -0.65 -0.31 -5.32
CA ALA A 83 0.24 -0.76 -4.25
C ALA A 83 0.28 0.19 -3.07
N ALA A 84 0.49 -0.38 -1.89
CA ALA A 84 0.78 0.34 -0.67
C ALA A 84 1.84 -0.39 0.14
N ASP A 85 2.78 0.36 0.69
CA ASP A 85 3.67 -0.11 1.73
C ASP A 85 3.05 0.30 3.06
N ILE A 86 2.87 -0.64 3.97
CA ILE A 86 2.12 -0.42 5.21
C ILE A 86 2.85 -0.88 6.45
N GLN A 87 2.50 -0.25 7.56
CA GLN A 87 2.88 -0.66 8.91
C GLN A 87 1.62 -0.72 9.75
N VAL A 88 1.46 -1.79 10.51
CA VAL A 88 0.36 -1.96 11.46
C VAL A 88 0.91 -1.79 12.87
N GLN A 89 0.32 -0.89 13.64
CA GLN A 89 0.79 -0.55 14.98
C GLN A 89 0.92 -1.80 15.86
N ASP A 90 2.05 -1.91 16.56
CA ASP A 90 2.34 -2.99 17.53
C ASP A 90 2.14 -4.41 16.95
N THR A 91 2.36 -4.57 15.66
CA THR A 91 2.14 -5.85 14.96
C THR A 91 3.35 -6.19 14.11
N ASP A 92 3.82 -7.44 14.23
CA ASP A 92 4.95 -7.93 13.43
C ASP A 92 4.60 -7.87 11.93
N PRO A 93 5.46 -7.28 11.09
CA PRO A 93 5.24 -7.28 9.64
C PRO A 93 5.00 -8.67 9.04
N LEU A 94 5.64 -9.70 9.57
CA LEU A 94 5.45 -11.07 9.07
C LEU A 94 4.02 -11.58 9.32
N ALA A 95 3.40 -11.20 10.44
CA ALA A 95 2.01 -11.53 10.71
C ALA A 95 1.07 -10.80 9.75
N VAL A 96 1.35 -9.54 9.47
CA VAL A 96 0.58 -8.73 8.51
C VAL A 96 0.69 -9.34 7.10
N ALA A 97 1.90 -9.70 6.67
CA ALA A 97 2.13 -10.32 5.38
C ALA A 97 1.38 -11.65 5.24
N ALA A 98 1.42 -12.50 6.27
CA ALA A 98 0.71 -13.77 6.25
C ALA A 98 -0.80 -13.60 6.09
N TYR A 99 -1.39 -12.63 6.77
CA TYR A 99 -2.81 -12.33 6.61
C TYR A 99 -3.13 -11.81 5.21
N ALA A 100 -2.33 -10.87 4.68
CA ALA A 100 -2.51 -10.35 3.33
C ALA A 100 -2.46 -11.47 2.28
N GLU A 101 -1.51 -12.40 2.42
CA GLU A 101 -1.39 -13.57 1.53
C GLU A 101 -2.63 -14.45 1.59
N SER A 102 -3.24 -14.60 2.77
CA SER A 102 -4.47 -15.38 2.93
C SER A 102 -5.66 -14.77 2.20
N LEU A 103 -5.68 -13.44 2.04
CA LEU A 103 -6.71 -12.73 1.28
C LEU A 103 -6.52 -12.83 -0.24
N MET A 104 -5.30 -13.14 -0.68
CA MET A 104 -4.93 -13.18 -2.09
C MET A 104 -4.18 -14.48 -2.42
N PRO A 105 -4.79 -15.66 -2.24
CA PRO A 105 -4.05 -16.93 -2.34
C PRO A 105 -3.50 -17.21 -3.73
N GLY A 106 -4.16 -16.75 -4.78
CA GLY A 106 -3.77 -17.00 -6.18
C GLY A 106 -3.40 -15.77 -6.99
N TRP A 107 -3.33 -14.59 -6.38
CA TRP A 107 -3.09 -13.33 -7.08
C TRP A 107 -2.45 -12.31 -6.14
N GLY A 108 -2.19 -11.12 -6.65
CA GLY A 108 -1.66 -10.02 -5.85
C GLY A 108 -0.20 -10.15 -5.48
N GLY A 109 0.41 -9.04 -5.10
CA GLY A 109 1.78 -8.97 -4.63
C GLY A 109 1.83 -8.79 -3.11
N VAL A 110 2.71 -9.55 -2.45
CA VAL A 110 3.03 -9.36 -1.03
C VAL A 110 4.54 -9.40 -0.86
N GLY A 111 5.10 -8.29 -0.43
CA GLY A 111 6.52 -8.15 -0.12
C GLY A 111 6.73 -8.05 1.38
N ARG A 112 7.62 -8.88 1.93
CA ARG A 112 7.97 -8.90 3.34
C ARG A 112 9.26 -8.14 3.55
N TYR A 113 9.19 -7.09 4.39
CA TYR A 113 10.34 -6.30 4.80
C TYR A 113 10.43 -6.37 6.32
N PRO A 114 10.95 -7.52 6.85
CA PRO A 114 10.91 -7.77 8.29
C PRO A 114 11.83 -6.81 9.06
N ILE A 115 11.60 -6.74 10.36
CA ILE A 115 12.46 -6.01 11.28
C ILE A 115 13.85 -6.66 11.26
N LYS A 116 14.89 -5.84 11.10
CA LYS A 116 16.29 -6.29 11.12
C LYS A 116 17.22 -5.11 11.37
N ALA A 117 18.51 -5.36 11.50
CA ALA A 117 19.52 -4.31 11.63
C ALA A 117 19.38 -3.30 10.47
N GLY A 118 19.26 -2.01 10.81
CA GLY A 118 19.03 -0.94 9.83
C GLY A 118 17.57 -0.79 9.37
N ARG A 119 16.66 -1.63 9.87
CA ARG A 119 15.22 -1.56 9.56
C ARG A 119 14.42 -1.84 10.84
N ALA A 120 14.33 -0.82 11.69
CA ALA A 120 13.77 -0.97 13.05
C ALA A 120 12.29 -1.35 13.08
N LYS A 121 11.49 -0.91 12.11
CA LYS A 121 10.05 -1.17 12.07
C LYS A 121 9.64 -2.21 11.04
N GLY A 122 10.37 -2.33 9.97
CA GLY A 122 9.96 -3.13 8.83
C GLY A 122 8.68 -2.59 8.20
N TRP A 123 8.20 -3.26 7.17
CA TRP A 123 6.90 -2.96 6.54
C TRP A 123 6.46 -4.12 5.65
N VAL A 124 5.25 -4.03 5.15
CA VAL A 124 4.71 -4.98 4.18
C VAL A 124 4.28 -4.22 2.95
N HIS A 125 4.73 -4.68 1.78
CA HIS A 125 4.19 -4.24 0.50
C HIS A 125 3.01 -5.13 0.14
N VAL A 126 1.87 -4.51 -0.21
CA VAL A 126 0.73 -5.21 -0.77
C VAL A 126 0.30 -4.55 -2.07
N ASP A 127 -0.09 -5.35 -3.06
CA ASP A 127 -0.63 -4.82 -4.31
C ASP A 127 -1.66 -5.76 -4.93
N THR A 128 -2.44 -5.22 -5.86
CA THR A 128 -3.57 -5.90 -6.48
C THR A 128 -3.26 -6.40 -7.89
N ARG A 129 -1.99 -6.65 -8.23
CA ARG A 129 -1.63 -7.21 -9.54
C ARG A 129 -2.37 -8.52 -9.80
N PRO A 130 -2.69 -8.84 -11.05
CA PRO A 130 -3.43 -10.08 -11.34
C PRO A 130 -2.62 -11.34 -11.11
N ASN A 131 -1.31 -11.31 -11.32
CA ASN A 131 -0.44 -12.47 -11.14
C ASN A 131 0.17 -12.50 -9.73
N LYS A 132 0.17 -13.67 -9.11
CA LYS A 132 0.73 -13.84 -7.77
C LYS A 132 2.22 -13.53 -7.74
N SER A 133 2.65 -12.71 -6.79
CA SER A 133 4.06 -12.41 -6.54
C SER A 133 4.31 -12.35 -5.03
N ARG A 134 5.36 -13.02 -4.57
CA ARG A 134 5.76 -13.07 -3.16
C ARG A 134 7.26 -12.91 -3.07
N TRP A 135 7.73 -12.03 -2.17
CA TRP A 135 9.17 -11.86 -1.93
C TRP A 135 9.43 -11.41 -0.50
N THR A 136 10.69 -11.56 -0.10
CA THR A 136 11.20 -11.12 1.21
C THR A 136 12.54 -10.42 1.01
N LEU A 137 12.72 -9.27 1.65
CA LEU A 137 13.98 -8.50 1.60
C LEU A 137 14.56 -8.24 3.01
#